data_81d76c9cf58d24f8acd555b1a0b40c0f
#
_entry.id   81d76c9cf58d24f8acd555b1a0b40c0f
#
_cell.length_a   1.000
_cell.length_b   1.000
_cell.length_c   1.000
_cell.angle_alpha   90.00
_cell.angle_beta   90.00
_cell.angle_gamma   90.00
#
_symmetry.space_group_name_H-M   'P 1'
#
loop_
_entity.id
_entity.type
_entity.pdbx_description
1 polymer ?
#
loop_
_entity_poly.entity_id
_entity_poly.type
_entity_poly.pdbx_seq_one_letter_code
_entity_poly.pdbx_strand_id
1 'polypeptide(L)'
;MKISEEKLSKLTERERIYLEIMLSLNSLYLRGKPGLAKSAIGLSIASKIDFKYVDRRLSQIDETDIGLYPVLNDAYTKLERMARLKEMGHLTEKEFEILKKPIIENIKMGQIDILHFAVPEWAFNANCEPTIIHLEELNRANIHVRNAALQLLNERQIGDLKLNDNVLIMSSGNLGESDGTEVDEMDLALSNRLVILDHDMKFEEWIDVYAKYHVWNIIVDYIRANPSEYYKPPSEKEVRYATPRSWTNLSKFILSKFGPEPKVDQVASFLLNVEKGFVGKGFVGLSITNFIRYCQDISNININDILTRWDEVKDEVKKFSRSRASEMLSNLKQIDLTKLEKENMINLINFLSTLENDGHNDELTSYLTHILDGTNDKNYATHQIIINRFKERCKKLKDHTSKNLKKPETTIP
;
A
#
# COMPACT_ATOMS: atom_id res chain seq x y z
N MET A 1 18.09 -15.50 11.13
CA MET A 1 17.77 -14.10 11.48
C MET A 1 16.53 -14.08 12.39
N LYS A 2 16.49 -13.24 13.45
CA LYS A 2 15.30 -13.13 14.33
C LYS A 2 14.65 -11.75 14.11
N ILE A 3 13.39 -11.77 13.67
CA ILE A 3 12.54 -10.57 13.58
C ILE A 3 11.80 -10.44 14.91
N SER A 4 11.69 -9.22 15.47
CA SER A 4 11.04 -9.00 16.75
C SER A 4 9.53 -9.27 16.68
N GLU A 5 8.92 -9.75 17.77
CA GLU A 5 7.48 -9.98 17.88
C GLU A 5 6.67 -8.70 17.61
N GLU A 6 7.19 -7.52 17.99
CA GLU A 6 6.57 -6.24 17.70
C GLU A 6 6.42 -6.00 16.19
N LYS A 7 7.45 -6.31 15.39
CA LYS A 7 7.39 -6.20 13.93
C LYS A 7 6.43 -7.21 13.32
N LEU A 8 6.46 -8.45 13.82
CA LEU A 8 5.55 -9.51 13.37
C LEU A 8 4.08 -9.20 13.67
N SER A 9 3.77 -8.51 14.77
CA SER A 9 2.40 -8.12 15.11
C SER A 9 1.79 -7.07 14.17
N LYS A 10 2.62 -6.34 13.40
CA LYS A 10 2.17 -5.35 12.40
C LYS A 10 1.75 -6.01 11.07
N LEU A 11 2.10 -7.27 10.87
CA LEU A 11 1.78 -8.01 9.65
C LEU A 11 0.36 -8.58 9.69
N THR A 12 -0.32 -8.57 8.55
CA THR A 12 -1.53 -9.36 8.37
C THR A 12 -1.19 -10.85 8.36
N GLU A 13 -2.18 -11.72 8.51
CA GLU A 13 -1.97 -13.17 8.44
C GLU A 13 -1.32 -13.61 7.12
N ARG A 14 -1.79 -13.07 5.99
CA ARG A 14 -1.21 -13.34 4.66
C ARG A 14 0.24 -12.88 4.55
N GLU A 15 0.54 -11.67 4.99
CA GLU A 15 1.91 -11.15 5.00
C GLU A 15 2.84 -11.99 5.86
N ARG A 16 2.33 -12.50 6.98
CA ARG A 16 3.08 -13.39 7.89
C ARG A 16 3.40 -14.71 7.20
N ILE A 17 2.43 -15.35 6.55
CA ILE A 17 2.64 -16.59 5.80
C ILE A 17 3.69 -16.38 4.69
N TYR A 18 3.60 -15.29 3.94
CA TYR A 18 4.57 -14.98 2.88
C TYR A 18 5.97 -14.77 3.44
N LEU A 19 6.08 -14.05 4.57
CA LEU A 19 7.35 -13.84 5.25
C LEU A 19 7.93 -15.16 5.78
N GLU A 20 7.15 -16.03 6.38
CA GLU A 20 7.59 -17.33 6.90
C GLU A 20 8.13 -18.23 5.78
N ILE A 21 7.49 -18.25 4.61
CA ILE A 21 7.98 -18.96 3.44
C ILE A 21 9.35 -18.43 3.02
N MET A 22 9.50 -17.11 2.91
CA MET A 22 10.78 -16.48 2.54
C MET A 22 11.87 -16.69 3.60
N LEU A 23 11.54 -16.66 4.89
CA LEU A 23 12.47 -16.91 6.00
C LEU A 23 12.98 -18.36 6.03
N SER A 24 12.23 -19.29 5.48
CA SER A 24 12.69 -20.68 5.29
C SER A 24 13.65 -20.84 4.10
N LEU A 25 14.10 -19.71 3.53
CA LEU A 25 14.99 -19.61 2.36
C LEU A 25 14.40 -20.19 1.07
N ASN A 26 13.08 -20.34 1.03
CA ASN A 26 12.37 -20.69 -0.20
C ASN A 26 12.06 -19.44 -1.03
N SER A 27 12.10 -19.58 -2.34
CA SER A 27 11.69 -18.53 -3.27
C SER A 27 10.17 -18.55 -3.44
N LEU A 28 9.50 -17.50 -2.96
CA LEU A 28 8.05 -17.33 -3.07
C LEU A 28 7.67 -16.80 -4.46
N TYR A 29 6.68 -17.42 -5.12
CA TYR A 29 6.10 -16.91 -6.35
C TYR A 29 4.60 -16.61 -6.17
N LEU A 30 4.22 -15.34 -6.35
CA LEU A 30 2.85 -14.88 -6.29
C LEU A 30 2.24 -14.82 -7.70
N ARG A 31 1.27 -15.69 -7.98
CA ARG A 31 0.53 -15.72 -9.22
C ARG A 31 -0.84 -15.07 -9.03
N GLY A 32 -1.22 -14.14 -9.89
CA GLY A 32 -2.53 -13.48 -9.75
C GLY A 32 -2.80 -12.43 -10.81
N LYS A 33 -4.05 -11.99 -10.88
CA LYS A 33 -4.52 -10.98 -11.84
C LYS A 33 -3.73 -9.68 -11.77
N PRO A 34 -3.59 -8.94 -12.88
CA PRO A 34 -2.93 -7.63 -12.88
C PRO A 34 -3.71 -6.62 -12.01
N GLY A 35 -2.97 -5.75 -11.33
CA GLY A 35 -3.58 -4.70 -10.49
C GLY A 35 -4.03 -5.12 -9.08
N LEU A 36 -3.88 -6.40 -8.69
CA LEU A 36 -4.23 -6.93 -7.36
C LEU A 36 -3.08 -6.83 -6.34
N ALA A 37 -2.27 -5.79 -6.40
CA ALA A 37 -1.30 -5.43 -5.37
C ALA A 37 -0.18 -6.44 -5.05
N LYS A 38 0.18 -7.36 -5.98
CA LYS A 38 1.31 -8.31 -5.78
C LYS A 38 2.62 -7.62 -5.39
N SER A 39 2.96 -6.52 -6.05
CA SER A 39 4.15 -5.71 -5.71
C SER A 39 3.99 -4.95 -4.40
N ALA A 40 2.79 -4.42 -4.15
CA ALA A 40 2.52 -3.63 -2.96
C ALA A 40 2.64 -4.45 -1.66
N ILE A 41 2.28 -5.74 -1.68
CA ILE A 41 2.38 -6.59 -0.48
C ILE A 41 3.85 -6.87 -0.11
N GLY A 42 4.73 -7.07 -1.09
CA GLY A 42 6.18 -7.22 -0.84
C GLY A 42 6.78 -5.97 -0.20
N LEU A 43 6.44 -4.79 -0.73
CA LEU A 43 6.86 -3.51 -0.16
C LEU A 43 6.28 -3.29 1.24
N SER A 44 5.01 -3.68 1.47
CA SER A 44 4.36 -3.58 2.78
C SER A 44 5.07 -4.44 3.83
N ILE A 45 5.38 -5.70 3.50
CA ILE A 45 6.15 -6.58 4.38
C ILE A 45 7.50 -5.94 4.71
N ALA A 46 8.28 -5.54 3.69
CA ALA A 46 9.60 -4.96 3.88
C ALA A 46 9.56 -3.73 4.81
N SER A 47 8.61 -2.81 4.58
CA SER A 47 8.43 -1.61 5.40
C SER A 47 8.09 -1.93 6.86
N LYS A 48 7.23 -2.93 7.12
CA LYS A 48 6.79 -3.29 8.47
C LYS A 48 7.88 -3.99 9.30
N ILE A 49 8.81 -4.67 8.62
CA ILE A 49 9.92 -5.38 9.29
C ILE A 49 11.26 -4.63 9.21
N ASP A 50 11.27 -3.40 8.65
CA ASP A 50 12.45 -2.56 8.42
C ASP A 50 13.52 -3.25 7.54
N PHE A 51 13.08 -3.86 6.44
CA PHE A 51 13.95 -4.41 5.41
C PHE A 51 14.01 -3.47 4.22
N LYS A 52 15.14 -3.45 3.53
CA LYS A 52 15.23 -2.84 2.22
C LYS A 52 14.37 -3.62 1.21
N TYR A 53 13.80 -2.92 0.26
CA TYR A 53 13.03 -3.53 -0.81
C TYR A 53 13.65 -3.18 -2.16
N VAL A 54 13.97 -4.21 -2.93
CA VAL A 54 14.56 -4.09 -4.27
C VAL A 54 13.66 -4.82 -5.25
N ASP A 55 12.98 -4.10 -6.13
CA ASP A 55 12.21 -4.69 -7.21
C ASP A 55 12.99 -4.72 -8.53
N ARG A 56 12.83 -5.81 -9.26
CA ARG A 56 13.39 -6.01 -10.59
C ARG A 56 12.31 -6.54 -11.52
N ARG A 57 11.96 -5.75 -12.52
CA ARG A 57 10.96 -6.15 -13.51
C ARG A 57 11.64 -6.89 -14.65
N LEU A 58 11.53 -8.21 -14.61
CA LEU A 58 12.28 -9.12 -15.50
C LEU A 58 11.87 -9.00 -16.96
N SER A 59 10.64 -8.52 -17.25
CA SER A 59 10.20 -8.26 -18.64
C SER A 59 10.86 -7.05 -19.30
N GLN A 60 11.66 -6.25 -18.56
CA GLN A 60 12.27 -5.00 -19.02
C GLN A 60 13.79 -5.00 -18.94
N ILE A 61 14.42 -6.12 -18.62
CA ILE A 61 15.87 -6.23 -18.43
C ILE A 61 16.42 -7.41 -19.24
N ASP A 62 17.73 -7.41 -19.41
CA ASP A 62 18.47 -8.50 -20.07
C ASP A 62 19.16 -9.40 -19.03
N GLU A 63 19.67 -10.57 -19.47
CA GLU A 63 20.40 -11.51 -18.63
C GLU A 63 21.66 -10.91 -17.99
N THR A 64 22.26 -9.93 -18.64
CA THR A 64 23.42 -9.20 -18.13
C THR A 64 23.10 -8.34 -16.91
N ASP A 65 21.86 -7.87 -16.79
CA ASP A 65 21.38 -7.09 -15.63
C ASP A 65 21.17 -7.97 -14.37
N ILE A 66 21.09 -9.29 -14.56
CA ILE A 66 20.98 -10.29 -13.48
C ILE A 66 22.35 -10.90 -13.11
N GLY A 67 23.45 -10.39 -13.68
CA GLY A 67 24.79 -10.80 -13.29
C GLY A 67 25.45 -11.84 -14.21
N LEU A 68 24.96 -11.99 -15.42
CA LEU A 68 25.61 -12.83 -16.44
C LEU A 68 26.51 -11.99 -17.40
N TYR A 69 26.95 -10.80 -16.98
CA TYR A 69 27.88 -10.03 -17.77
C TYR A 69 29.31 -10.53 -17.56
N PRO A 70 29.93 -11.17 -18.58
CA PRO A 70 31.28 -11.69 -18.45
C PRO A 70 32.30 -10.56 -18.46
N VAL A 71 33.20 -10.58 -17.51
CA VAL A 71 34.35 -9.66 -17.44
C VAL A 71 35.64 -10.45 -17.38
N LEU A 72 36.63 -10.05 -18.14
CA LEU A 72 37.98 -10.54 -18.01
C LEU A 72 38.56 -9.99 -16.72
N ASN A 73 38.88 -10.86 -15.80
CA ASN A 73 39.54 -10.49 -14.57
C ASN A 73 41.01 -10.88 -14.71
N ASP A 74 41.70 -10.13 -15.54
CA ASP A 74 43.13 -10.33 -15.70
C ASP A 74 43.89 -9.90 -14.41
N ALA A 75 44.99 -10.57 -14.18
CA ALA A 75 45.82 -10.34 -13.00
C ALA A 75 46.36 -8.89 -12.94
N TYR A 76 46.55 -8.25 -14.10
CA TYR A 76 47.03 -6.88 -14.17
C TYR A 76 45.97 -5.87 -13.75
N THR A 77 44.74 -6.02 -14.21
CA THR A 77 43.60 -5.17 -13.78
C THR A 77 43.34 -5.30 -12.28
N LYS A 78 43.49 -6.50 -11.71
CA LYS A 78 43.42 -6.69 -10.23
C LYS A 78 44.50 -5.92 -9.51
N LEU A 79 45.74 -6.02 -9.98
CA LEU A 79 46.88 -5.30 -9.36
C LEU A 79 46.68 -3.80 -9.46
N GLU A 80 46.23 -3.26 -10.59
CA GLU A 80 45.95 -1.84 -10.76
C GLU A 80 44.86 -1.34 -9.82
N ARG A 81 43.74 -2.06 -9.72
CA ARG A 81 42.65 -1.70 -8.79
C ARG A 81 43.11 -1.70 -7.36
N MET A 82 43.89 -2.69 -6.94
CA MET A 82 44.44 -2.77 -5.59
C MET A 82 45.45 -1.65 -5.31
N ALA A 83 46.27 -1.28 -6.29
CA ALA A 83 47.20 -0.18 -6.18
C ALA A 83 46.45 1.16 -5.99
N ARG A 84 45.36 1.40 -6.77
CA ARG A 84 44.48 2.59 -6.60
C ARG A 84 43.81 2.60 -5.23
N LEU A 85 43.29 1.49 -4.74
CA LEU A 85 42.65 1.40 -3.41
C LEU A 85 43.69 1.70 -2.30
N LYS A 86 44.96 1.29 -2.46
CA LYS A 86 46.04 1.62 -1.56
C LYS A 86 46.35 3.12 -1.62
N GLU A 87 46.45 3.72 -2.81
CA GLU A 87 46.70 5.17 -3.00
C GLU A 87 45.57 6.01 -2.37
N MET A 88 44.33 5.54 -2.44
CA MET A 88 43.15 6.17 -1.84
C MET A 88 43.06 5.95 -0.31
N GLY A 89 43.97 5.19 0.30
CA GLY A 89 43.98 4.90 1.72
C GLY A 89 42.96 3.84 2.17
N HIS A 90 42.35 3.12 1.24
CA HIS A 90 41.39 2.03 1.53
C HIS A 90 42.09 0.67 1.80
N LEU A 91 43.36 0.55 1.46
CA LEU A 91 44.20 -0.60 1.77
C LEU A 91 45.50 -0.17 2.43
N THR A 92 45.88 -0.84 3.48
CA THR A 92 47.22 -0.66 4.09
C THR A 92 48.28 -1.35 3.24
N GLU A 93 49.56 -0.95 3.40
CA GLU A 93 50.69 -1.60 2.77
C GLU A 93 50.75 -3.11 3.02
N LYS A 94 50.46 -3.52 4.26
CA LYS A 94 50.45 -4.94 4.66
C LYS A 94 49.35 -5.73 3.93
N GLU A 95 48.16 -5.16 3.88
CA GLU A 95 47.02 -5.81 3.18
C GLU A 95 47.27 -5.91 1.66
N PHE A 96 47.83 -4.85 1.07
CA PHE A 96 48.22 -4.84 -0.31
C PHE A 96 49.21 -5.96 -0.66
N GLU A 97 50.30 -6.10 0.12
CA GLU A 97 51.30 -7.14 -0.13
C GLU A 97 50.76 -8.56 0.10
N ILE A 98 49.87 -8.77 1.08
CA ILE A 98 49.19 -10.07 1.29
C ILE A 98 48.30 -10.43 0.09
N LEU A 99 47.49 -9.50 -0.38
CA LEU A 99 46.55 -9.72 -1.47
C LEU A 99 47.23 -9.83 -2.86
N LYS A 100 48.36 -9.15 -3.06
CA LYS A 100 49.14 -9.16 -4.30
C LYS A 100 49.85 -10.49 -4.53
N LYS A 101 50.29 -11.16 -3.47
CA LYS A 101 51.12 -12.37 -3.54
C LYS A 101 50.51 -13.51 -4.32
N PRO A 102 49.23 -13.94 -4.12
CA PRO A 102 48.61 -14.99 -4.90
C PRO A 102 48.39 -14.59 -6.35
N ILE A 103 48.16 -13.28 -6.63
CA ILE A 103 47.98 -12.80 -8.01
C ILE A 103 49.29 -12.93 -8.80
N ILE A 104 50.42 -12.58 -8.21
CA ILE A 104 51.75 -12.74 -8.81
C ILE A 104 52.09 -14.22 -9.02
N GLU A 105 51.70 -15.10 -8.10
CA GLU A 105 51.89 -16.54 -8.25
C GLU A 105 51.07 -17.09 -9.43
N ASN A 106 49.84 -16.68 -9.59
CA ASN A 106 48.97 -17.05 -10.73
C ASN A 106 49.55 -16.54 -12.06
N ILE A 107 50.08 -15.32 -12.12
CA ILE A 107 50.79 -14.82 -13.30
C ILE A 107 51.99 -15.71 -13.67
N LYS A 108 52.80 -16.10 -12.68
CA LYS A 108 53.95 -16.95 -12.85
C LYS A 108 53.57 -18.35 -13.33
N MET A 109 52.37 -18.84 -12.97
CA MET A 109 51.82 -20.13 -13.43
C MET A 109 51.16 -20.05 -14.82
N GLY A 110 51.13 -18.88 -15.46
CA GLY A 110 50.50 -18.70 -16.78
C GLY A 110 48.96 -18.58 -16.70
N GLN A 111 48.38 -18.48 -15.52
CA GLN A 111 46.95 -18.27 -15.31
C GLN A 111 46.65 -16.77 -15.30
N ILE A 112 46.65 -16.14 -16.47
CA ILE A 112 46.62 -14.70 -16.61
C ILE A 112 45.18 -14.17 -16.74
N ASP A 113 44.32 -14.93 -17.45
CA ASP A 113 42.98 -14.49 -17.79
C ASP A 113 41.95 -15.47 -17.22
N ILE A 114 41.13 -14.96 -16.30
CA ILE A 114 40.01 -15.70 -15.73
C ILE A 114 38.72 -14.94 -16.06
N LEU A 115 37.78 -15.65 -16.65
CA LEU A 115 36.46 -15.09 -16.91
C LEU A 115 35.64 -15.12 -15.60
N HIS A 116 35.14 -13.96 -15.19
CA HIS A 116 34.21 -13.80 -14.06
C HIS A 116 32.92 -13.18 -14.55
N PHE A 117 31.85 -13.37 -13.76
CA PHE A 117 30.61 -12.63 -14.00
C PHE A 117 30.55 -11.41 -13.09
N ALA A 118 30.29 -10.24 -13.69
CA ALA A 118 30.09 -9.02 -12.92
C ALA A 118 28.85 -9.12 -12.04
N VAL A 119 28.98 -8.69 -10.79
CA VAL A 119 27.86 -8.58 -9.87
C VAL A 119 27.20 -7.22 -10.04
N PRO A 120 25.89 -7.15 -10.35
CA PRO A 120 25.17 -5.89 -10.41
C PRO A 120 25.21 -5.14 -9.07
N GLU A 121 25.31 -3.83 -9.12
CA GLU A 121 25.37 -3.00 -7.92
C GLU A 121 24.16 -3.23 -6.99
N TRP A 122 22.97 -3.39 -7.56
CA TRP A 122 21.76 -3.63 -6.77
C TRP A 122 21.83 -4.93 -5.96
N ALA A 123 22.45 -5.99 -6.51
CA ALA A 123 22.61 -7.28 -5.86
C ALA A 123 23.66 -7.21 -4.75
N PHE A 124 24.77 -6.54 -5.02
CA PHE A 124 25.81 -6.29 -4.02
C PHE A 124 25.22 -5.50 -2.84
N ASN A 125 24.52 -4.40 -3.10
CA ASN A 125 23.90 -3.58 -2.06
C ASN A 125 22.81 -4.36 -1.30
N ALA A 126 22.01 -5.20 -1.97
CA ALA A 126 21.03 -6.06 -1.30
C ALA A 126 21.68 -7.05 -0.33
N ASN A 127 22.91 -7.49 -0.61
CA ASN A 127 23.62 -8.45 0.23
C ASN A 127 24.27 -7.80 1.48
N CYS A 128 24.38 -6.47 1.53
CA CYS A 128 24.97 -5.74 2.64
C CYS A 128 24.04 -5.52 3.84
N GLU A 129 22.73 -5.58 3.64
CA GLU A 129 21.72 -5.32 4.67
C GLU A 129 20.49 -6.23 4.49
N PRO A 130 19.64 -6.41 5.52
CA PRO A 130 18.42 -7.20 5.38
C PRO A 130 17.53 -6.66 4.27
N THR A 131 17.27 -7.48 3.25
CA THR A 131 16.62 -7.04 2.01
C THR A 131 15.62 -8.07 1.52
N ILE A 132 14.49 -7.58 0.96
CA ILE A 132 13.59 -8.40 0.13
C ILE A 132 13.86 -8.06 -1.33
N ILE A 133 14.28 -9.02 -2.12
CA ILE A 133 14.38 -8.92 -3.58
C ILE A 133 13.08 -9.44 -4.16
N HIS A 134 12.42 -8.61 -4.97
CA HIS A 134 11.20 -8.97 -5.69
C HIS A 134 11.46 -8.98 -7.21
N LEU A 135 11.34 -10.16 -7.80
CA LEU A 135 11.44 -10.36 -9.25
C LEU A 135 10.04 -10.29 -9.86
N GLU A 136 9.70 -9.14 -10.43
CA GLU A 136 8.39 -8.92 -11.03
C GLU A 136 8.30 -9.46 -12.46
N GLU A 137 7.10 -9.88 -12.84
CA GLU A 137 6.76 -10.35 -14.20
C GLU A 137 7.64 -11.52 -14.69
N LEU A 138 7.98 -12.45 -13.78
CA LEU A 138 8.85 -13.60 -14.07
C LEU A 138 8.38 -14.40 -15.30
N ASN A 139 7.07 -14.63 -15.45
CA ASN A 139 6.50 -15.38 -16.58
C ASN A 139 6.28 -14.53 -17.86
N ARG A 140 6.69 -13.25 -17.84
CA ARG A 140 6.73 -12.39 -19.05
C ARG A 140 8.16 -12.09 -19.50
N ALA A 141 9.14 -12.51 -18.72
CA ALA A 141 10.55 -12.38 -19.07
C ALA A 141 10.90 -13.29 -20.26
N ASN A 142 11.84 -12.85 -21.08
CA ASN A 142 12.36 -13.71 -22.13
C ASN A 142 13.07 -14.95 -21.50
N ILE A 143 13.25 -16.01 -22.29
CA ILE A 143 13.79 -17.29 -21.81
C ILE A 143 15.19 -17.15 -21.20
N HIS A 144 16.04 -16.26 -21.74
CA HIS A 144 17.40 -16.08 -21.24
C HIS A 144 17.40 -15.42 -19.87
N VAL A 145 16.57 -14.39 -19.66
CA VAL A 145 16.38 -13.73 -18.35
C VAL A 145 15.78 -14.70 -17.34
N ARG A 146 14.79 -15.52 -17.74
CA ARG A 146 14.23 -16.57 -16.85
C ARG A 146 15.29 -17.58 -16.42
N ASN A 147 16.13 -18.04 -17.34
CA ASN A 147 17.22 -18.97 -17.03
C ASN A 147 18.26 -18.33 -16.10
N ALA A 148 18.60 -17.05 -16.30
CA ALA A 148 19.47 -16.32 -15.39
C ALA A 148 18.85 -16.19 -13.99
N ALA A 149 17.55 -15.88 -13.91
CA ALA A 149 16.82 -15.80 -12.66
C ALA A 149 16.71 -17.14 -11.91
N LEU A 150 16.78 -18.28 -12.62
CA LEU A 150 16.79 -19.62 -12.00
C LEU A 150 17.95 -19.81 -11.02
N GLN A 151 19.15 -19.34 -11.36
CA GLN A 151 20.30 -19.42 -10.46
C GLN A 151 20.03 -18.63 -9.18
N LEU A 152 19.48 -17.42 -9.30
CA LEU A 152 19.10 -16.61 -8.14
C LEU A 152 18.01 -17.29 -7.30
N LEU A 153 16.96 -17.79 -7.93
CA LEU A 153 15.80 -18.38 -7.25
C LEU A 153 16.13 -19.72 -6.57
N ASN A 154 16.99 -20.54 -7.17
CA ASN A 154 17.32 -21.87 -6.69
C ASN A 154 18.58 -21.91 -5.83
N GLU A 155 19.65 -21.27 -6.27
CA GLU A 155 20.97 -21.34 -5.64
C GLU A 155 21.28 -20.13 -4.76
N ARG A 156 20.40 -19.11 -4.80
CA ARG A 156 20.60 -17.83 -4.11
C ARG A 156 21.93 -17.19 -4.51
N GLN A 157 22.23 -17.24 -5.82
CA GLN A 157 23.48 -16.75 -6.40
C GLN A 157 23.21 -15.84 -7.60
N ILE A 158 23.99 -14.77 -7.72
CA ILE A 158 23.98 -13.83 -8.85
C ILE A 158 25.41 -13.67 -9.35
N GLY A 159 25.69 -14.19 -10.54
CA GLY A 159 27.06 -14.29 -11.00
C GLY A 159 27.93 -15.04 -9.99
N ASP A 160 28.99 -14.42 -9.53
CA ASP A 160 29.89 -15.00 -8.49
C ASP A 160 29.46 -14.66 -7.04
N LEU A 161 28.39 -13.87 -6.85
CA LEU A 161 27.92 -13.46 -5.52
C LEU A 161 26.88 -14.44 -4.99
N LYS A 162 27.20 -15.12 -3.89
CA LYS A 162 26.22 -15.85 -3.09
C LYS A 162 25.53 -14.91 -2.10
N LEU A 163 24.20 -14.94 -2.09
CA LEU A 163 23.41 -14.09 -1.20
C LEU A 163 23.41 -14.62 0.23
N ASN A 164 23.46 -13.70 1.18
CA ASN A 164 23.36 -13.98 2.61
C ASN A 164 21.94 -14.42 2.99
N ASP A 165 21.80 -15.10 4.13
CA ASP A 165 20.50 -15.60 4.64
C ASP A 165 19.55 -14.46 5.09
N ASN A 166 20.02 -13.23 5.21
CA ASN A 166 19.21 -12.05 5.47
C ASN A 166 18.59 -11.41 4.19
N VAL A 167 18.90 -11.96 3.03
CA VAL A 167 18.27 -11.58 1.76
C VAL A 167 17.12 -12.53 1.48
N LEU A 168 15.91 -12.04 1.47
CA LEU A 168 14.70 -12.80 1.16
C LEU A 168 14.34 -12.61 -0.30
N ILE A 169 13.81 -13.67 -0.95
CA ILE A 169 13.49 -13.62 -2.38
C ILE A 169 12.01 -13.90 -2.57
N MET A 170 11.36 -13.03 -3.30
CA MET A 170 10.02 -13.26 -3.85
C MET A 170 9.97 -12.94 -5.33
N SER A 171 9.02 -13.52 -6.00
CA SER A 171 8.75 -13.25 -7.41
C SER A 171 7.25 -13.16 -7.66
N SER A 172 6.87 -12.58 -8.79
CA SER A 172 5.45 -12.47 -9.16
C SER A 172 5.23 -12.57 -10.65
N GLY A 173 4.01 -12.99 -11.01
CA GLY A 173 3.57 -13.08 -12.39
C GLY A 173 2.06 -13.02 -12.53
N ASN A 174 1.58 -13.00 -13.77
CA ASN A 174 0.18 -12.99 -14.12
C ASN A 174 -0.35 -14.40 -14.40
N LEU A 175 -1.67 -14.54 -14.55
CA LEU A 175 -2.32 -15.85 -14.76
C LEU A 175 -2.28 -16.33 -16.22
N GLY A 176 -2.01 -15.44 -17.17
CA GLY A 176 -2.01 -15.75 -18.61
C GLY A 176 -3.38 -15.57 -19.25
N GLU A 177 -3.80 -16.50 -20.11
CA GLU A 177 -5.06 -16.44 -20.85
C GLU A 177 -6.27 -16.20 -19.94
N SER A 178 -6.25 -16.74 -18.73
CA SER A 178 -7.37 -16.60 -17.77
C SER A 178 -7.57 -15.18 -17.25
N ASP A 179 -6.58 -14.30 -17.36
CA ASP A 179 -6.67 -12.87 -16.99
C ASP A 179 -6.43 -11.91 -18.16
N GLY A 180 -6.38 -12.46 -19.40
CA GLY A 180 -6.17 -11.68 -20.62
C GLY A 180 -4.75 -11.15 -20.79
N THR A 181 -3.76 -11.73 -20.12
CA THR A 181 -2.35 -11.37 -20.28
C THR A 181 -1.61 -12.39 -21.14
N GLU A 182 -0.75 -11.91 -22.03
CA GLU A 182 0.20 -12.76 -22.73
C GLU A 182 1.36 -13.08 -21.80
N VAL A 183 1.50 -14.35 -21.44
CA VAL A 183 2.60 -14.87 -20.63
C VAL A 183 3.02 -16.23 -21.17
N ASP A 184 4.28 -16.56 -21.01
CA ASP A 184 4.75 -17.92 -21.28
C ASP A 184 4.39 -18.83 -20.11
N GLU A 185 4.05 -20.06 -20.41
CA GLU A 185 3.91 -21.10 -19.39
C GLU A 185 5.24 -21.33 -18.67
N MET A 186 5.17 -21.43 -17.35
CA MET A 186 6.33 -21.83 -16.56
C MET A 186 6.59 -23.31 -16.75
N ASP A 187 7.81 -23.64 -17.14
CA ASP A 187 8.21 -25.04 -17.23
C ASP A 187 8.21 -25.72 -15.84
N LEU A 188 8.15 -27.05 -15.84
CA LEU A 188 8.12 -27.86 -14.64
C LEU A 188 9.39 -27.71 -13.79
N ALA A 189 10.52 -27.41 -14.42
CA ALA A 189 11.79 -27.26 -13.72
C ALA A 189 11.81 -25.98 -12.89
N LEU A 190 11.28 -24.89 -13.43
CA LEU A 190 11.12 -23.62 -12.71
C LEU A 190 10.04 -23.75 -11.60
N SER A 191 8.91 -24.36 -11.94
CA SER A 191 7.79 -24.51 -11.00
C SER A 191 8.18 -25.32 -9.76
N ASN A 192 8.99 -26.35 -9.89
CA ASN A 192 9.46 -27.19 -8.77
C ASN A 192 10.46 -26.48 -7.83
N ARG A 193 10.98 -25.32 -8.22
CA ARG A 193 11.94 -24.53 -7.42
C ARG A 193 11.29 -23.39 -6.66
N LEU A 194 9.99 -23.21 -6.82
CA LEU A 194 9.23 -22.09 -6.27
C LEU A 194 8.11 -22.58 -5.35
N VAL A 195 7.85 -21.87 -4.29
CA VAL A 195 6.60 -22.00 -3.56
C VAL A 195 5.57 -21.10 -4.25
N ILE A 196 4.68 -21.72 -5.02
CA ILE A 196 3.70 -21.01 -5.85
C ILE A 196 2.42 -20.82 -5.07
N LEU A 197 2.01 -19.57 -4.90
CA LEU A 197 0.75 -19.20 -4.25
C LEU A 197 -0.09 -18.31 -5.17
N ASP A 198 -1.38 -18.63 -5.26
CA ASP A 198 -2.34 -17.75 -5.91
C ASP A 198 -2.62 -16.54 -5.03
N HIS A 199 -2.37 -15.35 -5.57
CA HIS A 199 -2.59 -14.09 -4.89
C HIS A 199 -3.85 -13.41 -5.42
N ASP A 200 -4.92 -13.53 -4.65
CA ASP A 200 -6.20 -12.85 -4.88
C ASP A 200 -6.52 -11.98 -3.65
N MET A 201 -6.11 -10.71 -3.71
CA MET A 201 -6.34 -9.76 -2.61
C MET A 201 -7.80 -9.33 -2.61
N LYS A 202 -8.51 -9.64 -1.53
CA LYS A 202 -9.90 -9.23 -1.32
C LYS A 202 -9.99 -7.74 -0.98
N PHE A 203 -11.17 -7.17 -1.18
CA PHE A 203 -11.41 -5.75 -0.93
C PHE A 203 -11.11 -5.34 0.52
N GLU A 204 -11.57 -6.10 1.50
CA GLU A 204 -11.36 -5.82 2.92
C GLU A 204 -9.87 -5.81 3.27
N GLU A 205 -9.13 -6.78 2.75
CA GLU A 205 -7.68 -6.87 2.96
C GLU A 205 -6.94 -5.70 2.29
N TRP A 206 -7.36 -5.31 1.07
CA TRP A 206 -6.78 -4.15 0.40
C TRP A 206 -7.03 -2.85 1.17
N ILE A 207 -8.20 -2.69 1.79
CA ILE A 207 -8.47 -1.55 2.67
C ILE A 207 -7.47 -1.53 3.82
N ASP A 208 -7.32 -2.63 4.53
CA ASP A 208 -6.50 -2.71 5.75
C ASP A 208 -5.01 -2.58 5.49
N VAL A 209 -4.53 -3.17 4.40
CA VAL A 209 -3.09 -3.16 4.05
C VAL A 209 -2.68 -1.85 3.41
N TYR A 210 -3.54 -1.24 2.60
CA TYR A 210 -3.11 -0.15 1.72
C TYR A 210 -4.08 1.04 1.67
N ALA A 211 -5.37 0.79 1.37
CA ALA A 211 -6.27 1.86 0.92
C ALA A 211 -6.54 2.92 1.99
N LYS A 212 -6.72 2.53 3.23
CA LYS A 212 -6.98 3.46 4.36
C LYS A 212 -5.87 4.49 4.59
N TYR A 213 -4.66 4.23 4.09
CA TYR A 213 -3.52 5.12 4.26
C TYR A 213 -3.18 5.94 3.01
N HIS A 214 -3.61 5.48 1.83
CA HIS A 214 -3.11 6.00 0.55
C HIS A 214 -4.20 6.32 -0.47
N VAL A 215 -5.45 5.98 -0.18
CA VAL A 215 -6.57 6.19 -1.10
C VAL A 215 -7.57 7.15 -0.47
N TRP A 216 -8.04 8.13 -1.26
CA TRP A 216 -9.09 9.02 -0.83
C TRP A 216 -10.31 8.24 -0.35
N ASN A 217 -10.76 8.51 0.87
CA ASN A 217 -11.80 7.73 1.56
C ASN A 217 -13.12 7.64 0.77
N ILE A 218 -13.50 8.67 0.00
CA ILE A 218 -14.69 8.64 -0.86
C ILE A 218 -14.62 7.51 -1.90
N ILE A 219 -13.43 7.22 -2.45
CA ILE A 219 -13.24 6.08 -3.36
C ILE A 219 -13.40 4.76 -2.61
N VAL A 220 -12.85 4.67 -1.40
CA VAL A 220 -12.98 3.46 -0.55
C VAL A 220 -14.45 3.19 -0.22
N ASP A 221 -15.19 4.24 0.15
CA ASP A 221 -16.61 4.13 0.52
C ASP A 221 -17.48 3.81 -0.70
N TYR A 222 -17.17 4.40 -1.86
CA TYR A 222 -17.83 4.04 -3.13
C TYR A 222 -17.67 2.54 -3.44
N ILE A 223 -16.44 2.02 -3.34
CA ILE A 223 -16.19 0.61 -3.64
C ILE A 223 -16.85 -0.28 -2.56
N ARG A 224 -16.88 0.15 -1.29
CA ARG A 224 -17.58 -0.57 -0.22
C ARG A 224 -19.09 -0.66 -0.49
N ALA A 225 -19.70 0.42 -0.98
CA ALA A 225 -21.09 0.43 -1.39
C ALA A 225 -21.34 -0.35 -2.70
N ASN A 226 -20.30 -0.51 -3.54
CA ASN A 226 -20.37 -1.16 -4.85
C ASN A 226 -19.23 -2.17 -5.03
N PRO A 227 -19.24 -3.34 -4.36
CA PRO A 227 -18.10 -4.28 -4.35
C PRO A 227 -17.69 -4.79 -5.75
N SER A 228 -18.62 -4.82 -6.72
CA SER A 228 -18.31 -5.19 -8.11
C SER A 228 -17.37 -4.20 -8.81
N GLU A 229 -17.23 -2.98 -8.30
CA GLU A 229 -16.36 -1.95 -8.86
C GLU A 229 -14.91 -2.05 -8.31
N TYR A 230 -14.66 -2.92 -7.31
CA TYR A 230 -13.31 -3.19 -6.81
C TYR A 230 -12.39 -3.78 -7.89
N TYR A 231 -12.89 -4.79 -8.59
CA TYR A 231 -12.23 -5.40 -9.73
C TYR A 231 -13.26 -5.75 -10.80
N LYS A 232 -13.26 -4.98 -11.87
CA LYS A 232 -14.22 -5.15 -12.97
C LYS A 232 -13.43 -5.38 -14.26
N PRO A 233 -13.36 -6.63 -14.74
CA PRO A 233 -12.60 -6.95 -15.94
C PRO A 233 -13.09 -6.12 -17.13
N PRO A 234 -12.21 -5.82 -18.11
CA PRO A 234 -12.60 -5.01 -19.27
C PRO A 234 -13.66 -5.73 -20.10
N SER A 235 -14.60 -4.97 -20.64
CA SER A 235 -15.42 -5.45 -21.77
C SER A 235 -14.56 -5.46 -23.04
N GLU A 236 -14.98 -6.20 -24.07
CA GLU A 236 -14.21 -6.37 -25.35
C GLU A 236 -13.75 -5.07 -26.02
N LYS A 237 -14.32 -3.93 -25.64
CA LYS A 237 -14.02 -2.60 -26.21
C LYS A 237 -13.25 -1.66 -25.26
N GLU A 238 -12.96 -2.10 -24.03
CA GLU A 238 -12.34 -1.26 -23.03
C GLU A 238 -10.85 -1.58 -22.88
N VAL A 239 -10.01 -0.54 -23.00
CA VAL A 239 -8.57 -0.62 -22.75
C VAL A 239 -8.25 -0.42 -21.26
N ARG A 240 -9.13 0.28 -20.52
CA ARG A 240 -8.96 0.58 -19.11
C ARG A 240 -10.16 0.10 -18.30
N TYR A 241 -9.91 -0.42 -17.12
CA TYR A 241 -10.92 -0.99 -16.26
C TYR A 241 -10.60 -0.81 -14.77
N ALA A 242 -11.60 -0.98 -13.93
CA ALA A 242 -11.48 -0.79 -12.49
C ALA A 242 -10.67 -1.91 -11.85
N THR A 243 -9.62 -1.53 -11.14
CA THR A 243 -8.78 -2.39 -10.31
C THR A 243 -8.31 -1.61 -9.09
N PRO A 244 -7.85 -2.25 -8.01
CA PRO A 244 -7.22 -1.56 -6.88
C PRO A 244 -6.13 -0.57 -7.31
N ARG A 245 -5.29 -0.96 -8.27
CA ARG A 245 -4.23 -0.08 -8.82
C ARG A 245 -4.81 1.14 -9.53
N SER A 246 -5.83 0.95 -10.37
CA SER A 246 -6.41 2.04 -11.14
C SER A 246 -7.18 3.03 -10.25
N TRP A 247 -7.89 2.55 -9.23
CA TRP A 247 -8.52 3.38 -8.20
C TRP A 247 -7.49 4.14 -7.36
N THR A 248 -6.40 3.49 -6.97
CA THR A 248 -5.29 4.15 -6.28
C THR A 248 -4.67 5.26 -7.11
N ASN A 249 -4.47 5.04 -8.41
CA ASN A 249 -3.91 6.05 -9.31
C ASN A 249 -4.88 7.23 -9.51
N LEU A 250 -6.18 6.98 -9.63
CA LEU A 250 -7.20 8.03 -9.66
C LEU A 250 -7.18 8.84 -8.35
N SER A 251 -7.10 8.17 -7.21
CA SER A 251 -6.97 8.83 -5.91
C SER A 251 -5.74 9.74 -5.82
N LYS A 252 -4.57 9.23 -6.20
CA LYS A 252 -3.33 10.03 -6.22
C LYS A 252 -3.47 11.27 -7.09
N PHE A 253 -4.09 11.14 -8.26
CA PHE A 253 -4.35 12.27 -9.14
C PHE A 253 -5.28 13.30 -8.48
N ILE A 254 -6.39 12.84 -7.86
CA ILE A 254 -7.35 13.71 -7.16
C ILE A 254 -6.65 14.46 -6.02
N LEU A 255 -5.93 13.74 -5.16
CA LEU A 255 -5.21 14.33 -4.02
C LEU A 255 -4.12 15.30 -4.46
N SER A 256 -3.40 14.99 -5.53
CA SER A 256 -2.38 15.90 -6.10
C SER A 256 -2.98 17.18 -6.65
N LYS A 257 -4.18 17.10 -7.24
CA LYS A 257 -4.83 18.24 -7.89
C LYS A 257 -5.60 19.14 -6.92
N PHE A 258 -6.27 18.55 -5.93
CA PHE A 258 -7.22 19.24 -5.06
C PHE A 258 -6.74 19.34 -3.60
N GLY A 259 -5.57 18.80 -3.28
CA GLY A 259 -5.02 18.76 -1.93
C GLY A 259 -5.43 17.52 -1.13
N PRO A 260 -5.02 17.43 0.14
CA PRO A 260 -5.22 16.23 0.98
C PRO A 260 -6.70 15.99 1.36
N GLU A 261 -7.53 17.03 1.35
CA GLU A 261 -8.95 16.98 1.68
C GLU A 261 -9.81 17.56 0.52
N PRO A 262 -9.95 16.83 -0.60
CA PRO A 262 -10.70 17.29 -1.75
C PRO A 262 -12.19 17.42 -1.44
N LYS A 263 -12.83 18.52 -1.83
CA LYS A 263 -14.28 18.65 -1.77
C LYS A 263 -14.94 17.79 -2.86
N VAL A 264 -15.93 17.01 -2.46
CA VAL A 264 -16.58 16.00 -3.34
C VAL A 264 -17.26 16.67 -4.55
N ASP A 265 -17.94 17.80 -4.37
CA ASP A 265 -18.57 18.60 -5.40
C ASP A 265 -17.59 19.13 -6.44
N GLN A 266 -16.42 19.60 -6.00
CA GLN A 266 -15.36 20.08 -6.90
C GLN A 266 -14.78 18.94 -7.76
N VAL A 267 -14.56 17.77 -7.14
CA VAL A 267 -14.07 16.58 -7.84
C VAL A 267 -15.10 16.08 -8.84
N ALA A 268 -16.37 15.97 -8.42
CA ALA A 268 -17.46 15.55 -9.28
C ALA A 268 -17.62 16.49 -10.49
N SER A 269 -17.64 17.80 -10.25
CA SER A 269 -17.73 18.81 -11.31
C SER A 269 -16.57 18.77 -12.28
N PHE A 270 -15.34 18.53 -11.78
CA PHE A 270 -14.15 18.38 -12.61
C PHE A 270 -14.22 17.13 -13.48
N LEU A 271 -14.59 15.99 -12.91
CA LEU A 271 -14.66 14.70 -13.63
C LEU A 271 -15.84 14.67 -14.61
N LEU A 272 -16.91 15.41 -14.35
CA LEU A 272 -18.09 15.54 -15.22
C LEU A 272 -17.83 16.42 -16.44
N ASN A 273 -16.90 17.38 -16.36
CA ASN A 273 -16.63 18.30 -17.46
C ASN A 273 -16.23 17.52 -18.72
N VAL A 274 -16.94 17.75 -19.81
CA VAL A 274 -16.81 17.00 -21.08
C VAL A 274 -15.37 17.03 -21.64
N GLU A 275 -14.68 18.15 -21.53
CA GLU A 275 -13.29 18.29 -21.97
C GLU A 275 -12.29 17.53 -21.06
N LYS A 276 -12.68 17.24 -19.83
CA LYS A 276 -11.86 16.58 -18.81
C LYS A 276 -12.37 15.20 -18.39
N GLY A 277 -13.58 14.83 -18.81
CA GLY A 277 -14.20 13.54 -18.47
C GLY A 277 -13.45 12.32 -18.99
N PHE A 278 -12.60 12.48 -20.02
CA PHE A 278 -11.68 11.44 -20.48
C PHE A 278 -10.61 11.09 -19.42
N VAL A 279 -10.29 12.01 -18.50
CA VAL A 279 -9.28 11.78 -17.45
C VAL A 279 -9.71 10.62 -16.56
N GLY A 280 -10.92 10.67 -16.02
CA GLY A 280 -11.44 9.59 -15.17
C GLY A 280 -11.52 8.24 -15.92
N LYS A 281 -11.98 8.25 -17.18
CA LYS A 281 -11.99 7.06 -18.04
C LYS A 281 -10.59 6.51 -18.29
N GLY A 282 -9.58 7.36 -18.37
CA GLY A 282 -8.17 6.98 -18.51
C GLY A 282 -7.65 6.19 -17.32
N PHE A 283 -8.24 6.33 -16.13
CA PHE A 283 -7.87 5.57 -14.93
C PHE A 283 -8.70 4.28 -14.79
N VAL A 284 -10.02 4.39 -14.70
CA VAL A 284 -10.91 3.30 -14.25
C VAL A 284 -11.95 2.88 -15.31
N GLY A 285 -11.77 3.30 -16.55
CA GLY A 285 -12.71 2.99 -17.65
C GLY A 285 -14.11 3.55 -17.40
N LEU A 286 -15.15 2.78 -17.77
CA LEU A 286 -16.56 3.19 -17.62
C LEU A 286 -17.01 3.29 -16.15
N SER A 287 -16.31 2.68 -15.21
CA SER A 287 -16.60 2.77 -13.78
C SER A 287 -16.62 4.20 -13.25
N ILE A 288 -15.91 5.12 -13.93
CA ILE A 288 -15.91 6.54 -13.56
C ILE A 288 -17.31 7.17 -13.59
N THR A 289 -18.17 6.75 -14.49
CA THR A 289 -19.52 7.32 -14.61
C THR A 289 -20.35 7.04 -13.36
N ASN A 290 -20.28 5.82 -12.83
CA ASN A 290 -20.97 5.44 -11.61
C ASN A 290 -20.36 6.16 -10.39
N PHE A 291 -19.05 6.30 -10.36
CA PHE A 291 -18.36 7.04 -9.30
C PHE A 291 -18.73 8.53 -9.29
N ILE A 292 -18.80 9.19 -10.45
CA ILE A 292 -19.24 10.59 -10.55
C ILE A 292 -20.66 10.74 -10.02
N ARG A 293 -21.59 9.85 -10.40
CA ARG A 293 -22.97 9.85 -9.90
C ARG A 293 -22.99 9.71 -8.37
N TYR A 294 -22.24 8.76 -7.84
CA TYR A 294 -22.11 8.59 -6.39
C TYR A 294 -21.60 9.87 -5.69
N CYS A 295 -20.61 10.54 -6.25
CA CYS A 295 -20.11 11.81 -5.71
C CYS A 295 -21.18 12.93 -5.77
N GLN A 296 -21.99 12.99 -6.84
CA GLN A 296 -23.08 13.95 -6.97
C GLN A 296 -24.19 13.70 -5.95
N ASP A 297 -24.58 12.43 -5.77
CA ASP A 297 -25.62 12.03 -4.82
C ASP A 297 -25.22 12.41 -3.38
N ILE A 298 -23.95 12.16 -3.01
CA ILE A 298 -23.42 12.57 -1.71
C ILE A 298 -23.37 14.10 -1.56
N SER A 299 -22.97 14.84 -2.60
CA SER A 299 -22.78 16.30 -2.51
C SER A 299 -24.08 17.06 -2.47
N ASN A 300 -25.16 16.49 -2.95
CA ASN A 300 -26.47 17.14 -3.01
C ASN A 300 -27.19 17.18 -1.65
N ILE A 301 -26.80 16.37 -0.67
CA ILE A 301 -27.40 16.35 0.65
C ILE A 301 -26.66 17.32 1.57
N ASN A 302 -27.36 18.27 2.12
CA ASN A 302 -26.84 19.19 3.13
C ASN A 302 -27.51 18.96 4.50
N ILE A 303 -27.01 19.61 5.56
CA ILE A 303 -27.53 19.40 6.90
C ILE A 303 -29.00 19.84 7.04
N ASN A 304 -29.45 20.84 6.28
CA ASN A 304 -30.85 21.26 6.29
C ASN A 304 -31.76 20.20 5.66
N ASP A 305 -31.29 19.51 4.61
CA ASP A 305 -32.03 18.38 4.01
C ASP A 305 -32.20 17.25 5.04
N ILE A 306 -31.16 16.95 5.82
CA ILE A 306 -31.20 15.96 6.90
C ILE A 306 -32.23 16.38 7.96
N LEU A 307 -32.27 17.65 8.32
CA LEU A 307 -33.19 18.16 9.34
C LEU A 307 -34.65 18.25 8.86
N THR A 308 -34.88 18.57 7.59
CA THR A 308 -36.25 18.87 7.08
C THR A 308 -36.85 17.76 6.22
N ARG A 309 -36.04 16.90 5.60
CA ARG A 309 -36.48 15.88 4.64
C ARG A 309 -35.86 14.50 4.93
N TRP A 310 -35.80 14.14 6.21
CA TRP A 310 -35.15 12.92 6.65
C TRP A 310 -35.58 11.66 5.90
N ASP A 311 -36.88 11.47 5.72
CA ASP A 311 -37.41 10.28 5.06
C ASP A 311 -36.99 10.13 3.60
N GLU A 312 -36.67 11.23 2.93
CA GLU A 312 -36.18 11.26 1.56
C GLU A 312 -34.67 10.95 1.46
N VAL A 313 -33.89 11.38 2.47
CA VAL A 313 -32.42 11.34 2.41
C VAL A 313 -31.80 10.24 3.28
N LYS A 314 -32.54 9.59 4.17
CA LYS A 314 -32.04 8.61 5.15
C LYS A 314 -31.24 7.46 4.54
N ASP A 315 -31.62 6.96 3.35
CA ASP A 315 -30.92 5.87 2.70
C ASP A 315 -29.61 6.32 2.04
N GLU A 316 -29.51 7.59 1.66
CA GLU A 316 -28.26 8.18 1.20
C GLU A 316 -27.33 8.51 2.39
N VAL A 317 -27.90 8.93 3.53
CA VAL A 317 -27.12 9.15 4.76
C VAL A 317 -26.41 7.89 5.25
N LYS A 318 -27.04 6.71 5.13
CA LYS A 318 -26.43 5.42 5.43
C LYS A 318 -25.18 5.12 4.58
N LYS A 319 -25.06 5.76 3.42
CA LYS A 319 -23.91 5.61 2.52
C LYS A 319 -22.80 6.64 2.79
N PHE A 320 -22.94 7.48 3.81
CA PHE A 320 -21.95 8.51 4.11
C PHE A 320 -20.59 7.88 4.45
N SER A 321 -19.57 8.49 3.92
CA SER A 321 -18.19 8.24 4.34
C SER A 321 -17.93 8.84 5.73
N ARG A 322 -16.87 8.39 6.39
CA ARG A 322 -16.40 9.02 7.64
C ARG A 322 -16.16 10.52 7.46
N SER A 323 -15.53 10.91 6.35
CA SER A 323 -15.28 12.30 6.02
C SER A 323 -16.57 13.08 5.87
N ARG A 324 -17.58 12.52 5.19
CA ARG A 324 -18.87 13.17 4.99
C ARG A 324 -19.66 13.27 6.30
N ALA A 325 -19.65 12.22 7.11
CA ALA A 325 -20.25 12.25 8.45
C ALA A 325 -19.60 13.34 9.33
N SER A 326 -18.27 13.43 9.32
CA SER A 326 -17.51 14.47 10.01
C SER A 326 -17.86 15.89 9.52
N GLU A 327 -17.97 16.08 8.21
CA GLU A 327 -18.38 17.35 7.60
C GLU A 327 -19.80 17.74 8.03
N MET A 328 -20.76 16.82 7.96
CA MET A 328 -22.14 17.07 8.39
C MET A 328 -22.21 17.41 9.88
N LEU A 329 -21.48 16.70 10.73
CA LEU A 329 -21.40 16.99 12.16
C LEU A 329 -20.70 18.32 12.44
N SER A 330 -19.71 18.71 11.62
CA SER A 330 -19.09 20.04 11.71
C SER A 330 -20.05 21.16 11.32
N ASN A 331 -20.83 20.95 10.25
CA ASN A 331 -21.87 21.90 9.86
C ASN A 331 -22.97 22.01 10.92
N LEU A 332 -23.32 20.89 11.56
CA LEU A 332 -24.29 20.87 12.66
C LEU A 332 -23.84 21.70 13.87
N LYS A 333 -22.54 21.76 14.18
CA LYS A 333 -22.00 22.62 15.25
C LYS A 333 -22.24 24.12 15.03
N GLN A 334 -22.42 24.52 13.76
CA GLN A 334 -22.64 25.95 13.40
C GLN A 334 -24.12 26.33 13.41
N ILE A 335 -25.03 25.37 13.50
CA ILE A 335 -26.49 25.64 13.47
C ILE A 335 -26.99 26.07 14.85
N ASP A 336 -27.91 27.03 14.84
CA ASP A 336 -28.65 27.42 16.04
C ASP A 336 -29.76 26.39 16.31
N LEU A 337 -29.46 25.38 17.10
CA LEU A 337 -30.36 24.29 17.42
C LEU A 337 -31.59 24.72 18.24
N THR A 338 -31.57 25.94 18.87
CA THR A 338 -32.72 26.47 19.63
C THR A 338 -33.91 26.79 18.74
N LYS A 339 -33.70 26.96 17.44
CA LYS A 339 -34.72 27.28 16.44
C LYS A 339 -35.31 26.08 15.75
N LEU A 340 -34.85 24.89 16.10
CA LEU A 340 -35.34 23.64 15.47
C LEU A 340 -36.77 23.34 15.93
N GLU A 341 -37.64 23.10 14.98
CA GLU A 341 -38.96 22.55 15.22
C GLU A 341 -38.87 21.11 15.77
N LYS A 342 -39.93 20.65 16.40
CA LYS A 342 -39.98 19.33 17.05
C LYS A 342 -39.68 18.19 16.08
N GLU A 343 -40.14 18.27 14.84
CA GLU A 343 -39.91 17.30 13.78
C GLU A 343 -38.44 17.26 13.35
N ASN A 344 -37.84 18.44 13.15
CA ASN A 344 -36.42 18.57 12.80
C ASN A 344 -35.50 18.05 13.91
N MET A 345 -35.90 18.16 15.16
CA MET A 345 -35.19 17.55 16.28
C MET A 345 -35.25 16.02 16.25
N ILE A 346 -36.40 15.44 15.88
CA ILE A 346 -36.56 13.99 15.69
C ILE A 346 -35.63 13.54 14.57
N ASN A 347 -35.61 14.26 13.44
CA ASN A 347 -34.75 13.97 12.30
C ASN A 347 -33.27 14.05 12.67
N LEU A 348 -32.86 15.03 13.47
CA LEU A 348 -31.49 15.11 14.02
C LEU A 348 -31.13 13.88 14.84
N ILE A 349 -32.01 13.44 15.74
CA ILE A 349 -31.77 12.26 16.56
C ILE A 349 -31.68 11.00 15.69
N ASN A 350 -32.52 10.87 14.68
CA ASN A 350 -32.49 9.78 13.71
C ASN A 350 -31.17 9.78 12.92
N PHE A 351 -30.71 10.94 12.47
CA PHE A 351 -29.40 11.08 11.81
C PHE A 351 -28.26 10.61 12.69
N LEU A 352 -28.16 11.12 13.93
CA LEU A 352 -27.11 10.73 14.88
C LEU A 352 -27.17 9.23 15.21
N SER A 353 -28.36 8.66 15.33
CA SER A 353 -28.55 7.22 15.58
C SER A 353 -28.16 6.37 14.36
N THR A 354 -28.38 6.86 13.15
CA THR A 354 -27.95 6.21 11.92
C THR A 354 -26.41 6.19 11.86
N LEU A 355 -25.74 7.29 12.14
CA LEU A 355 -24.28 7.35 12.21
C LEU A 355 -23.70 6.36 13.25
N GLU A 356 -24.37 6.17 14.39
CA GLU A 356 -23.96 5.18 15.40
C GLU A 356 -24.08 3.76 14.88
N ASN A 357 -25.18 3.43 14.20
CA ASN A 357 -25.44 2.10 13.66
C ASN A 357 -24.54 1.73 12.47
N ASP A 358 -24.18 2.72 11.66
CA ASP A 358 -23.37 2.53 10.45
C ASP A 358 -21.85 2.63 10.72
N GLY A 359 -21.45 2.65 11.99
CA GLY A 359 -20.04 2.53 12.40
C GLY A 359 -19.23 3.82 12.42
N HIS A 360 -19.89 5.01 12.32
CA HIS A 360 -19.25 6.33 12.42
C HIS A 360 -18.99 6.73 13.88
N ASN A 361 -18.46 5.80 14.67
CA ASN A 361 -18.34 5.93 16.10
C ASN A 361 -17.37 7.01 16.56
N ASP A 362 -16.27 7.21 15.83
CA ASP A 362 -15.24 8.18 16.19
C ASP A 362 -15.72 9.60 15.91
N GLU A 363 -16.38 9.82 14.78
CA GLU A 363 -16.95 11.08 14.37
C GLU A 363 -18.07 11.52 15.33
N LEU A 364 -18.96 10.58 15.65
CA LEU A 364 -20.04 10.82 16.62
C LEU A 364 -19.46 11.10 18.02
N THR A 365 -18.41 10.38 18.44
CA THR A 365 -17.72 10.63 19.71
C THR A 365 -17.15 12.04 19.77
N SER A 366 -16.49 12.50 18.70
CA SER A 366 -15.97 13.86 18.59
C SER A 366 -17.08 14.92 18.70
N TYR A 367 -18.22 14.68 18.07
CA TYR A 367 -19.38 15.57 18.17
C TYR A 367 -19.97 15.57 19.58
N LEU A 368 -20.19 14.40 20.21
CA LEU A 368 -20.73 14.29 21.57
C LEU A 368 -19.79 14.92 22.62
N THR A 369 -18.47 14.78 22.43
CA THR A 369 -17.49 15.48 23.30
C THR A 369 -17.64 16.98 23.20
N HIS A 370 -17.75 17.52 21.97
CA HIS A 370 -17.96 18.97 21.78
C HIS A 370 -19.20 19.47 22.49
N ILE A 371 -20.34 18.77 22.43
CA ILE A 371 -21.56 19.23 23.14
C ILE A 371 -21.50 19.03 24.66
N LEU A 372 -20.68 18.09 25.16
CA LEU A 372 -20.43 17.90 26.58
C LEU A 372 -19.54 19.03 27.17
N ASP A 373 -18.59 19.54 26.39
CA ASP A 373 -17.70 20.63 26.80
C ASP A 373 -18.37 22.01 26.71
N GLY A 374 -19.41 22.13 25.88
CA GLY A 374 -20.15 23.40 25.64
C GLY A 374 -21.21 23.72 26.68
N THR A 375 -20.89 23.69 27.99
CA THR A 375 -21.86 23.89 29.09
C THR A 375 -22.50 25.28 29.17
N ASN A 376 -22.01 26.28 28.42
CA ASN A 376 -22.52 27.65 28.35
C ASN A 376 -23.01 28.05 26.94
N ASP A 377 -23.26 27.10 26.06
CA ASP A 377 -23.74 27.36 24.71
C ASP A 377 -25.25 27.70 24.73
N LYS A 378 -25.68 28.59 23.82
CA LYS A 378 -27.10 28.89 23.55
C LYS A 378 -27.93 27.63 23.21
N ASN A 379 -27.31 26.58 22.73
CA ASN A 379 -27.91 25.30 22.38
C ASN A 379 -28.05 24.32 23.58
N TYR A 380 -27.74 24.74 24.81
CA TYR A 380 -27.65 23.85 25.97
C TYR A 380 -28.88 22.94 26.18
N ALA A 381 -30.09 23.49 26.06
CA ALA A 381 -31.34 22.73 26.24
C ALA A 381 -31.47 21.60 25.18
N THR A 382 -31.11 21.90 23.95
CA THR A 382 -31.13 20.95 22.83
C THR A 382 -30.02 19.88 22.99
N HIS A 383 -28.84 20.31 23.43
CA HIS A 383 -27.76 19.41 23.76
C HIS A 383 -28.13 18.41 24.85
N GLN A 384 -28.92 18.84 25.87
CA GLN A 384 -29.41 17.89 26.90
C GLN A 384 -30.32 16.78 26.33
N ILE A 385 -31.12 17.07 25.32
CA ILE A 385 -31.95 16.05 24.64
C ILE A 385 -31.05 15.02 23.96
N ILE A 386 -30.03 15.48 23.24
CA ILE A 386 -29.05 14.59 22.57
C ILE A 386 -28.27 13.80 23.60
N ILE A 387 -27.76 14.43 24.66
CA ILE A 387 -27.02 13.77 25.75
C ILE A 387 -27.88 12.69 26.42
N ASN A 388 -29.16 12.95 26.66
CA ASN A 388 -30.08 11.97 27.25
C ASN A 388 -30.31 10.79 26.31
N ARG A 389 -30.39 11.00 25.00
CA ARG A 389 -30.54 9.91 24.02
C ARG A 389 -29.28 9.02 23.94
N PHE A 390 -28.10 9.61 24.03
CA PHE A 390 -26.81 8.91 23.99
C PHE A 390 -26.17 8.77 25.39
N LYS A 391 -27.00 8.65 26.45
CA LYS A 391 -26.59 8.73 27.86
C LYS A 391 -25.44 7.79 28.24
N GLU A 392 -25.51 6.55 27.83
CA GLU A 392 -24.49 5.54 28.14
C GLU A 392 -23.14 5.90 27.54
N ARG A 393 -23.14 6.40 26.31
CA ARG A 393 -21.92 6.79 25.58
C ARG A 393 -21.33 8.08 26.19
N CYS A 394 -22.16 9.06 26.47
CA CYS A 394 -21.74 10.31 27.13
C CYS A 394 -21.17 10.05 28.54
N LYS A 395 -21.70 9.09 29.28
CA LYS A 395 -21.17 8.67 30.58
C LYS A 395 -19.77 8.11 30.46
N LYS A 396 -19.55 7.18 29.52
CA LYS A 396 -18.20 6.63 29.25
C LYS A 396 -17.19 7.70 28.88
N LEU A 397 -17.56 8.68 28.08
CA LEU A 397 -16.69 9.81 27.71
C LEU A 397 -16.31 10.66 28.93
N LYS A 398 -17.26 11.01 29.80
CA LYS A 398 -16.98 11.77 31.04
C LYS A 398 -16.05 11.00 31.97
N ASP A 399 -16.22 9.69 32.12
CA ASP A 399 -15.37 8.83 32.94
C ASP A 399 -13.93 8.76 32.41
N HIS A 400 -13.74 8.74 31.07
CA HIS A 400 -12.43 8.80 30.44
C HIS A 400 -11.72 10.13 30.64
N THR A 401 -12.43 11.24 30.49
CA THR A 401 -11.87 12.59 30.68
C THR A 401 -11.45 12.80 32.13
N SER A 402 -12.26 12.30 33.09
CA SER A 402 -11.96 12.40 34.53
C SER A 402 -10.75 11.56 34.96
N LYS A 403 -10.50 10.43 34.29
CA LYS A 403 -9.32 9.58 34.56
C LYS A 403 -8.02 10.18 34.02
N ASN A 404 -8.06 10.89 32.89
CA ASN A 404 -6.89 11.53 32.31
C ASN A 404 -6.46 12.79 33.06
N LEU A 405 -7.36 13.45 33.80
CA LEU A 405 -7.05 14.60 34.65
C LEU A 405 -6.45 14.21 36.01
N LYS A 406 -6.44 12.90 36.39
CA LYS A 406 -5.91 12.38 37.65
C LYS A 406 -4.56 11.65 37.53
N LYS A 407 -3.75 11.90 36.51
CA LYS A 407 -2.36 11.44 36.52
C LYS A 407 -1.55 12.40 37.43
N PRO A 408 -0.91 11.90 38.50
CA PRO A 408 -0.07 12.73 39.36
C PRO A 408 1.16 13.20 38.59
N GLU A 409 1.54 14.46 38.78
CA GLU A 409 2.85 14.97 38.46
C GLU A 409 3.90 14.09 39.17
N THR A 410 4.63 13.30 38.42
CA THR A 410 5.82 12.64 38.90
C THR A 410 6.92 13.69 39.02
N THR A 411 7.08 14.23 40.21
CA THR A 411 8.28 14.92 40.66
C THR A 411 9.47 13.96 40.48
N ILE A 412 10.37 14.34 39.60
CA ILE A 412 11.71 13.73 39.49
C ILE A 412 12.59 14.36 40.56
N PRO A 413 13.31 13.57 41.37
CA PRO A 413 14.36 14.08 42.26
C PRO A 413 15.60 14.50 41.50
#